data_bde12f6aa605a881bddf4998bcd9a252
#
_entry.id   bde12f6aa605a881bddf4998bcd9a252
#
_cell.length_a   1.000
_cell.length_b   1.000
_cell.length_c   1.000
_cell.angle_alpha   90.00
_cell.angle_beta   90.00
_cell.angle_gamma   90.00
#
_symmetry.space_group_name_H-M   'P 1'
#
loop_
_entity.id
_entity.type
_entity.pdbx_description
1 polymer ?
#
loop_
_entity_poly.entity_id
_entity_poly.type
_entity_poly.pdbx_seq_one_letter_code
_entity_poly.pdbx_strand_id
1 'polypeptide(L)'
;PDIMTSAKALGCGVPVGAFAATKEVADAMCPGDHGTTYGGNPLATAAVCKVFEIFEKDNILGHVNEIAPYLSEKLNELKDKFPDKIKDVRGKGLMMGMELYGQAGDVVSQMLKKGVVLISAGTSIIRFVPPLVVEKEHIDIMCEKLEEIFGA
;
A
#
# COMPACT_ATOMS: atom_id res chain seq x y z
N PRO A 1 -4.52 18.27 9.02
CA PRO A 1 -4.03 17.71 10.28
C PRO A 1 -2.99 18.64 10.91
N ASP A 2 -2.92 18.65 12.24
CA ASP A 2 -1.93 19.44 12.97
C ASP A 2 -0.56 18.77 13.02
N ILE A 3 -0.55 17.43 12.90
CA ILE A 3 0.67 16.62 12.81
C ILE A 3 0.50 15.60 11.69
N MET A 4 1.53 15.44 10.89
CA MET A 4 1.63 14.41 9.86
C MET A 4 2.94 13.65 10.00
N THR A 5 2.89 12.33 9.89
CA THR A 5 4.08 11.47 9.89
C THR A 5 4.20 10.73 8.57
N SER A 6 5.42 10.51 8.09
CA SER A 6 5.70 9.77 6.87
C SER A 6 6.95 8.92 7.05
N ALA A 7 6.96 7.74 6.41
CA ALA A 7 8.06 6.80 6.47
C ALA A 7 8.02 5.82 5.27
N LYS A 8 8.77 4.73 5.32
CA LYS A 8 8.74 3.61 4.38
C LYS A 8 8.98 4.06 2.93
N ALA A 9 7.93 4.10 2.10
CA ALA A 9 8.02 4.54 0.72
C ALA A 9 8.50 6.00 0.55
N LEU A 10 8.53 6.81 1.62
CA LEU A 10 9.15 8.13 1.60
C LEU A 10 10.58 8.09 1.07
N GLY A 11 11.36 7.09 1.45
CA GLY A 11 12.75 6.91 1.00
C GLY A 11 12.90 5.81 -0.07
N CYS A 12 11.81 5.14 -0.45
CA CYS A 12 11.78 4.09 -1.47
C CYS A 12 12.87 3.02 -1.28
N GLY A 13 13.01 2.55 -0.01
CA GLY A 13 14.02 1.56 0.41
C GLY A 13 15.17 2.14 1.23
N VAL A 14 15.43 3.44 1.15
CA VAL A 14 16.39 4.11 2.05
C VAL A 14 15.71 4.37 3.39
N PRO A 15 16.32 3.96 4.54
CA PRO A 15 15.75 4.19 5.85
C PRO A 15 15.61 5.68 6.18
N VAL A 16 14.37 6.17 6.24
CA VAL A 16 14.05 7.55 6.57
C VAL A 16 12.62 7.65 7.08
N GLY A 17 12.41 8.54 8.02
CA GLY A 17 11.10 8.98 8.48
C GLY A 17 11.08 10.49 8.63
N ALA A 18 9.91 11.07 8.52
CA ALA A 18 9.68 12.49 8.70
C ALA A 18 8.38 12.73 9.45
N PHE A 19 8.31 13.84 10.14
CA PHE A 19 7.06 14.40 10.62
C PHE A 19 7.02 15.90 10.30
N ALA A 20 5.82 16.40 10.10
CA ALA A 20 5.54 17.82 9.94
C ALA A 20 4.45 18.21 10.92
N ALA A 21 4.50 19.42 11.42
CA ALA A 21 3.52 19.94 12.35
C ALA A 21 3.20 21.42 12.04
N THR A 22 2.03 21.88 12.48
CA THR A 22 1.72 23.30 12.49
C THR A 22 2.70 24.05 13.40
N LYS A 23 2.87 25.35 13.18
CA LYS A 23 3.75 26.17 14.00
C LYS A 23 3.40 26.07 15.50
N GLU A 24 2.12 26.10 15.83
CA GLU A 24 1.65 26.01 17.21
C GLU A 24 2.14 24.73 17.91
N VAL A 25 2.03 23.58 17.23
CA VAL A 25 2.51 22.29 17.75
C VAL A 25 4.04 22.24 17.78
N ALA A 26 4.71 22.74 16.73
CA ALA A 26 6.16 22.74 16.64
C ALA A 26 6.82 23.61 17.70
N ASP A 27 6.20 24.73 18.08
CA ASP A 27 6.70 25.64 19.12
C ASP A 27 6.70 25.00 20.54
N ALA A 28 5.98 23.88 20.73
CA ALA A 28 6.02 23.12 21.97
C ALA A 28 7.29 22.27 22.12
N MET A 29 8.03 22.03 21.03
CA MET A 29 9.30 21.27 21.07
C MET A 29 10.46 22.15 21.50
N CYS A 30 11.20 21.69 22.49
CA CYS A 30 12.37 22.37 23.01
C CYS A 30 13.67 21.68 22.58
N PRO A 31 14.83 22.41 22.55
CA PRO A 31 16.12 21.79 22.34
C PRO A 31 16.35 20.65 23.33
N GLY A 32 16.64 19.44 22.81
CA GLY A 32 16.86 18.24 23.61
C GLY A 32 15.67 17.25 23.62
N ASP A 33 14.50 17.62 23.18
CA ASP A 33 13.32 16.75 23.14
C ASP A 33 13.47 15.65 22.07
N HIS A 34 14.20 15.92 21.00
CA HIS A 34 14.44 14.98 19.92
C HIS A 34 15.89 15.06 19.44
N GLY A 35 16.49 13.91 19.15
CA GLY A 35 17.80 13.80 18.56
C GLY A 35 17.99 12.48 17.84
N THR A 36 18.77 12.48 16.77
CA THR A 36 19.13 11.30 16.03
C THR A 36 20.50 11.48 15.36
N THR A 37 21.34 10.45 15.42
CA THR A 37 22.68 10.51 14.84
C THR A 37 22.64 10.57 13.31
N TYR A 38 21.73 9.85 12.66
CA TYR A 38 21.67 9.72 11.21
C TYR A 38 20.43 10.36 10.57
N GLY A 39 19.57 10.99 11.36
CA GLY A 39 18.38 11.67 10.84
C GLY A 39 18.75 12.84 9.95
N GLY A 40 18.03 12.99 8.81
CA GLY A 40 18.27 14.07 7.87
C GLY A 40 19.61 14.00 7.13
N ASN A 41 20.29 12.85 7.11
CA ASN A 41 21.55 12.73 6.39
C ASN A 41 21.40 12.97 4.89
N PRO A 42 22.46 13.49 4.18
CA PRO A 42 22.36 13.88 2.79
C PRO A 42 21.93 12.76 1.82
N LEU A 43 22.31 11.51 2.09
CA LEU A 43 21.93 10.37 1.25
C LEU A 43 20.43 10.11 1.33
N ALA A 44 19.88 10.03 2.55
CA ALA A 44 18.46 9.78 2.74
C ALA A 44 17.59 10.93 2.22
N THR A 45 17.98 12.17 2.47
CA THR A 45 17.24 13.36 1.98
C THR A 45 17.30 13.47 0.47
N ALA A 46 18.43 13.17 -0.18
CA ALA A 46 18.53 13.12 -1.63
C ALA A 46 17.60 12.05 -2.24
N ALA A 47 17.50 10.87 -1.60
CA ALA A 47 16.56 9.82 -2.02
C ALA A 47 15.11 10.31 -1.90
N VAL A 48 14.72 10.96 -0.81
CA VAL A 48 13.39 11.54 -0.62
C VAL A 48 13.08 12.60 -1.70
N CYS A 49 14.00 13.52 -1.95
CA CYS A 49 13.82 14.52 -3.01
C CYS A 49 13.60 13.85 -4.37
N LYS A 50 14.37 12.79 -4.66
CA LYS A 50 14.22 12.04 -5.92
C LYS A 50 12.89 11.32 -6.03
N VAL A 51 12.35 10.78 -4.94
CA VAL A 51 11.02 10.18 -4.92
C VAL A 51 9.96 11.22 -5.30
N PHE A 52 9.98 12.41 -4.71
CA PHE A 52 9.02 13.48 -5.05
C PHE A 52 9.18 13.95 -6.50
N GLU A 53 10.43 14.12 -6.98
CA GLU A 53 10.69 14.46 -8.38
C GLU A 53 10.08 13.46 -9.36
N ILE A 54 10.19 12.14 -9.07
CA ILE A 54 9.57 11.08 -9.86
C ILE A 54 8.04 11.17 -9.80
N PHE A 55 7.46 11.39 -8.62
CA PHE A 55 6.02 11.55 -8.46
C PHE A 55 5.45 12.67 -9.34
N GLU A 56 6.13 13.80 -9.40
CA GLU A 56 5.71 14.94 -10.23
C GLU A 56 5.95 14.66 -11.72
N LYS A 57 7.18 14.25 -12.07
CA LYS A 57 7.59 14.05 -13.46
C LYS A 57 6.76 12.98 -14.18
N ASP A 58 6.51 11.87 -13.51
CA ASP A 58 5.83 10.70 -14.09
C ASP A 58 4.33 10.68 -13.75
N ASN A 59 3.81 11.78 -13.14
CA ASN A 59 2.39 11.91 -12.75
C ASN A 59 1.85 10.67 -12.01
N ILE A 60 2.61 10.15 -11.05
CA ILE A 60 2.28 8.90 -10.32
C ILE A 60 0.90 8.98 -9.66
N LEU A 61 0.51 10.12 -9.08
CA LEU A 61 -0.81 10.27 -8.46
C LEU A 61 -1.94 10.24 -9.50
N GLY A 62 -1.72 10.79 -10.70
CA GLY A 62 -2.67 10.67 -11.81
C GLY A 62 -2.87 9.22 -12.20
N HIS A 63 -1.78 8.47 -12.40
CA HIS A 63 -1.84 7.03 -12.68
C HIS A 63 -2.59 6.25 -11.58
N VAL A 64 -2.29 6.50 -10.31
CA VAL A 64 -2.99 5.85 -9.19
C VAL A 64 -4.49 6.15 -9.22
N ASN A 65 -4.90 7.39 -9.53
CA ASN A 65 -6.30 7.76 -9.61
C ASN A 65 -7.04 7.06 -10.78
N GLU A 66 -6.34 6.70 -11.84
CA GLU A 66 -6.88 5.95 -12.97
C GLU A 66 -6.97 4.45 -12.70
N ILE A 67 -5.94 3.86 -12.06
CA ILE A 67 -5.85 2.41 -11.88
C ILE A 67 -6.59 1.90 -10.63
N ALA A 68 -6.71 2.73 -9.58
CA ALA A 68 -7.33 2.30 -8.33
C ALA A 68 -8.82 1.94 -8.45
N PRO A 69 -9.66 2.66 -9.21
CA PRO A 69 -11.03 2.24 -9.48
C PRO A 69 -11.10 0.86 -10.14
N TYR A 70 -10.20 0.58 -11.09
CA TYR A 70 -10.12 -0.71 -11.76
C TYR A 70 -9.81 -1.86 -10.79
N LEU A 71 -8.81 -1.67 -9.90
CA LEU A 71 -8.50 -2.65 -8.85
C LEU A 71 -9.71 -2.89 -7.94
N SER A 72 -10.37 -1.81 -7.52
CA SER A 72 -11.56 -1.91 -6.65
C SER A 72 -12.70 -2.67 -7.34
N GLU A 73 -12.98 -2.38 -8.61
CA GLU A 73 -13.98 -3.07 -9.41
C GLU A 73 -13.68 -4.57 -9.51
N LYS A 74 -12.45 -4.94 -9.90
CA LYS A 74 -12.03 -6.33 -10.01
C LYS A 74 -12.13 -7.13 -8.71
N LEU A 75 -11.77 -6.51 -7.59
CA LEU A 75 -11.91 -7.17 -6.28
C LEU A 75 -13.38 -7.32 -5.87
N ASN A 76 -14.26 -6.38 -6.22
CA ASN A 76 -15.69 -6.52 -5.98
C ASN A 76 -16.34 -7.55 -6.90
N GLU A 77 -15.93 -7.68 -8.17
CA GLU A 77 -16.35 -8.77 -9.05
C GLU A 77 -16.06 -10.14 -8.43
N LEU A 78 -14.87 -10.32 -7.83
CA LEU A 78 -14.53 -11.56 -7.11
C LEU A 78 -15.42 -11.78 -5.88
N LYS A 79 -15.72 -10.72 -5.12
CA LYS A 79 -16.64 -10.80 -3.97
C LYS A 79 -18.04 -11.23 -4.42
N ASP A 80 -18.56 -10.66 -5.50
CA ASP A 80 -19.88 -10.99 -6.02
C ASP A 80 -19.93 -12.43 -6.58
N LYS A 81 -18.82 -12.91 -7.12
CA LYS A 81 -18.67 -14.28 -7.62
C LYS A 81 -18.53 -15.33 -6.51
N PHE A 82 -17.90 -14.98 -5.39
CA PHE A 82 -17.62 -15.88 -4.25
C PHE A 82 -18.14 -15.32 -2.92
N PRO A 83 -19.45 -15.05 -2.80
CA PRO A 83 -20.04 -14.38 -1.62
C PRO A 83 -19.98 -15.24 -0.34
N ASP A 84 -19.80 -16.54 -0.47
CA ASP A 84 -19.59 -17.51 0.61
C ASP A 84 -18.15 -17.56 1.13
N LYS A 85 -17.19 -17.05 0.38
CA LYS A 85 -15.76 -17.02 0.72
C LYS A 85 -15.26 -15.61 1.06
N ILE A 86 -15.75 -14.60 0.35
CA ILE A 86 -15.35 -13.20 0.51
C ILE A 86 -16.45 -12.40 1.21
N LYS A 87 -16.13 -11.90 2.38
CA LYS A 87 -17.08 -11.16 3.23
C LYS A 87 -17.19 -9.69 2.83
N ASP A 88 -16.04 -9.03 2.59
CA ASP A 88 -16.00 -7.61 2.29
C ASP A 88 -14.76 -7.21 1.50
N VAL A 89 -14.88 -6.13 0.72
CA VAL A 89 -13.77 -5.47 0.02
C VAL A 89 -13.81 -3.98 0.36
N ARG A 90 -12.71 -3.46 0.90
CA ARG A 90 -12.61 -2.06 1.32
C ARG A 90 -11.20 -1.52 1.18
N GLY A 91 -11.08 -0.21 1.06
CA GLY A 91 -9.79 0.48 0.98
C GLY A 91 -9.89 1.84 0.31
N LYS A 92 -8.74 2.40 -0.01
CA LYS A 92 -8.63 3.66 -0.73
C LYS A 92 -7.39 3.65 -1.62
N GLY A 93 -7.55 4.11 -2.86
CA GLY A 93 -6.46 4.05 -3.84
C GLY A 93 -6.05 2.60 -4.09
N LEU A 94 -4.75 2.34 -4.10
CA LEU A 94 -4.20 1.00 -4.27
C LEU A 94 -4.02 0.24 -2.94
N MET A 95 -4.35 0.84 -1.80
CA MET A 95 -4.36 0.14 -0.52
C MET A 95 -5.74 -0.47 -0.27
N MET A 96 -5.90 -1.74 -0.63
CA MET A 96 -7.16 -2.46 -0.55
C MET A 96 -7.05 -3.66 0.39
N GLY A 97 -8.16 -4.02 1.00
CA GLY A 97 -8.31 -5.21 1.83
C GLY A 97 -9.52 -6.04 1.39
N MET A 98 -9.33 -7.35 1.31
CA MET A 98 -10.38 -8.33 1.06
C MET A 98 -10.52 -9.19 2.31
N GLU A 99 -11.64 -9.07 3.00
CA GLU A 99 -11.94 -9.86 4.19
C GLU A 99 -12.59 -11.18 3.79
N LEU A 100 -12.04 -12.26 4.28
CA LEU A 100 -12.53 -13.62 4.02
C LEU A 100 -13.31 -14.17 5.23
N TYR A 101 -14.16 -15.14 5.01
CA TYR A 101 -14.71 -16.00 6.09
C TYR A 101 -13.68 -17.01 6.60
N GLY A 102 -12.63 -17.30 5.82
CA GLY A 102 -11.54 -18.22 6.15
C GLY A 102 -10.23 -17.53 6.51
N GLN A 103 -9.15 -18.30 6.51
CA GLN A 103 -7.79 -17.83 6.83
C GLN A 103 -7.13 -17.20 5.60
N ALA A 104 -6.80 -15.93 5.66
CA ALA A 104 -6.10 -15.22 4.58
C ALA A 104 -4.71 -15.81 4.30
N GLY A 105 -4.02 -16.33 5.33
CA GLY A 105 -2.71 -16.94 5.20
C GLY A 105 -2.65 -18.11 4.22
N ASP A 106 -3.72 -18.92 4.16
CA ASP A 106 -3.81 -20.06 3.24
C ASP A 106 -3.87 -19.59 1.78
N VAL A 107 -4.69 -18.56 1.51
CA VAL A 107 -4.79 -17.96 0.18
C VAL A 107 -3.48 -17.28 -0.22
N VAL A 108 -2.87 -16.51 0.69
CA VAL A 108 -1.57 -15.86 0.46
C VAL A 108 -0.49 -16.88 0.10
N SER A 109 -0.46 -18.02 0.83
CA SER A 109 0.50 -19.09 0.56
C SER A 109 0.29 -19.75 -0.81
N GLN A 110 -0.97 -19.93 -1.23
CA GLN A 110 -1.30 -20.47 -2.55
C GLN A 110 -0.97 -19.47 -3.66
N MET A 111 -1.26 -18.19 -3.46
CA MET A 111 -0.91 -17.12 -4.41
C MET A 111 0.60 -17.03 -4.63
N LEU A 112 1.41 -17.17 -3.56
CA LEU A 112 2.87 -17.19 -3.68
C LEU A 112 3.35 -18.36 -4.57
N LYS A 113 2.77 -19.55 -4.43
CA LYS A 113 3.06 -20.71 -5.30
C LYS A 113 2.69 -20.46 -6.77
N LYS A 114 1.71 -19.59 -7.02
CA LYS A 114 1.29 -19.15 -8.36
C LYS A 114 2.08 -17.92 -8.87
N GLY A 115 3.11 -17.47 -8.14
CA GLY A 115 3.98 -16.38 -8.53
C GLY A 115 3.43 -14.99 -8.22
N VAL A 116 2.41 -14.86 -7.37
CA VAL A 116 1.87 -13.58 -6.93
C VAL A 116 2.10 -13.40 -5.43
N VAL A 117 2.78 -12.32 -5.08
CA VAL A 117 3.08 -11.97 -3.68
C VAL A 117 1.96 -11.11 -3.12
N LEU A 118 1.22 -11.63 -2.15
CA LEU A 118 0.25 -10.91 -1.35
C LEU A 118 0.66 -10.96 0.12
N ILE A 119 0.01 -10.17 0.95
CA ILE A 119 0.23 -10.16 2.41
C ILE A 119 -1.11 -10.22 3.14
N SER A 120 -1.09 -10.80 4.34
CA SER A 120 -2.25 -10.79 5.23
C SER A 120 -2.23 -9.59 6.18
N ALA A 121 -3.40 -9.16 6.62
CA ALA A 121 -3.59 -8.23 7.73
C ALA A 121 -4.53 -8.89 8.76
N GLY A 122 -3.98 -9.25 9.90
CA GLY A 122 -4.69 -10.13 10.85
C GLY A 122 -4.86 -11.54 10.27
N THR A 123 -5.92 -12.22 10.67
CA THR A 123 -6.17 -13.62 10.33
C THR A 123 -6.97 -13.82 9.04
N SER A 124 -7.89 -12.90 8.73
CA SER A 124 -8.90 -13.08 7.67
C SER A 124 -8.80 -12.08 6.51
N ILE A 125 -7.88 -11.12 6.54
CA ILE A 125 -7.80 -10.08 5.51
C ILE A 125 -6.59 -10.31 4.61
N ILE A 126 -6.80 -10.39 3.31
CA ILE A 126 -5.77 -10.23 2.29
C ILE A 126 -5.59 -8.74 2.05
N ARG A 127 -4.36 -8.24 2.15
CA ARG A 127 -4.03 -6.85 1.87
C ARG A 127 -3.30 -6.71 0.55
N PHE A 128 -3.80 -5.80 -0.28
CA PHE A 128 -3.24 -5.42 -1.56
C PHE A 128 -2.54 -4.08 -1.40
N VAL A 129 -1.25 -4.04 -1.69
CA VAL A 129 -0.39 -2.85 -1.69
C VAL A 129 0.61 -2.96 -2.84
N PRO A 130 0.13 -2.99 -4.08
CA PRO A 130 1.01 -3.11 -5.23
C PRO A 130 1.90 -1.88 -5.38
N PRO A 131 2.99 -1.96 -6.17
CA PRO A 131 3.71 -0.78 -6.60
C PRO A 131 2.77 0.25 -7.25
N LEU A 132 3.03 1.54 -7.05
CA LEU A 132 2.16 2.60 -7.59
C LEU A 132 2.15 2.67 -9.13
N VAL A 133 3.06 1.95 -9.79
CA VAL A 133 3.17 1.79 -11.24
C VAL A 133 2.55 0.47 -11.74
N VAL A 134 1.67 -0.15 -10.96
CA VAL A 134 0.94 -1.35 -11.37
C VAL A 134 0.04 -1.04 -12.56
N GLU A 135 -0.01 -1.95 -13.52
CA GLU A 135 -0.86 -1.86 -14.72
C GLU A 135 -2.08 -2.80 -14.61
N LYS A 136 -3.10 -2.58 -15.44
CA LYS A 136 -4.32 -3.40 -15.47
C LYS A 136 -4.02 -4.88 -15.68
N GLU A 137 -3.08 -5.21 -16.58
CA GLU A 137 -2.66 -6.58 -16.85
C GLU A 137 -2.18 -7.31 -15.58
N HIS A 138 -1.43 -6.63 -14.71
CA HIS A 138 -0.97 -7.23 -13.45
C HIS A 138 -2.14 -7.51 -12.49
N ILE A 139 -3.15 -6.62 -12.48
CA ILE A 139 -4.37 -6.78 -11.69
C ILE A 139 -5.18 -7.97 -12.22
N ASP A 140 -5.33 -8.08 -13.53
CA ASP A 140 -6.05 -9.18 -14.19
C ASP A 140 -5.41 -10.53 -13.86
N ILE A 141 -4.08 -10.65 -14.03
CA ILE A 141 -3.33 -11.87 -13.68
C ILE A 141 -3.53 -12.25 -12.20
N MET A 142 -3.51 -11.26 -11.31
CA MET A 142 -3.73 -11.50 -9.88
C MET A 142 -5.16 -11.98 -9.61
N CYS A 143 -6.16 -11.35 -10.22
CA CYS A 143 -7.57 -11.72 -10.05
C CYS A 143 -7.89 -13.10 -10.62
N GLU A 144 -7.36 -13.45 -11.80
CA GLU A 144 -7.49 -14.80 -12.37
C GLU A 144 -6.96 -15.87 -11.42
N LYS A 145 -5.80 -15.66 -10.81
CA LYS A 145 -5.22 -16.61 -9.86
C LYS A 145 -5.99 -16.70 -8.55
N LEU A 146 -6.56 -15.60 -8.06
CA LEU A 146 -7.48 -15.61 -6.92
C LEU A 146 -8.76 -16.37 -7.24
N GLU A 147 -9.31 -16.16 -8.45
CA GLU A 147 -10.49 -16.88 -8.92
C GLU A 147 -10.26 -18.40 -8.98
N GLU A 148 -9.11 -18.86 -9.48
CA GLU A 148 -8.74 -20.28 -9.47
C GLU A 148 -8.70 -20.85 -8.05
N ILE A 149 -8.20 -20.08 -7.06
CA ILE A 149 -8.11 -20.53 -5.66
C ILE A 149 -9.49 -20.56 -5.00
N PHE A 150 -10.32 -19.56 -5.26
CA PHE A 150 -11.67 -19.51 -4.68
C PHE A 150 -12.64 -20.47 -5.39
N GLY A 151 -12.39 -20.84 -6.64
CA GLY A 151 -13.20 -21.78 -7.41
C GLY A 151 -12.92 -23.27 -7.12
N ALA A 152 -11.81 -23.54 -6.45
CA ALA A 152 -11.42 -24.90 -6.06
C ALA A 152 -12.08 -25.29 -4.72
#